data_a66e3c399a73190105f1ebf7c1fe92ce
#
_entry.id   a66e3c399a73190105f1ebf7c1fe92ce
#
_cell.length_a   1.000
_cell.length_b   1.000
_cell.length_c   1.000
_cell.angle_alpha   90.00
_cell.angle_beta   90.00
_cell.angle_gamma   90.00
#
_symmetry.space_group_name_H-M   'P 1'
#
loop_
_entity.id
_entity.type
_entity.pdbx_description
1 polymer ?
#
loop_
_entity_poly.entity_id
_entity_poly.type
_entity_poly.pdbx_seq_one_letter_code
_entity_poly.pdbx_strand_id
1 'polypeptide(L)'
;MKKIVLIGTMTVLTLVAYAQNVTRDMLNGYKEGDKLEKSVYSKEDPIQQNMWCGAFSAKPNGAPSPTIGKELVYDGYHEKGPSINFGGFEKGARFSVYSLTDGKKNGRGTLYLACLVNFSKLGLGGMADFIGVSPSFKGGSNRANIYVAREGSDRIRFGVSLLKLRANTEMTYEYGKTHLLVLKLDYSNQKVSLFVDPELGIGEPEKADAVVEGTEGTQLKHAIRGITFRNRANYIGNIGNFRWTNNWAGITAQ
;
A
#
# COMPACT_ATOMS: atom_id res chain seq x y z
N MET A 1 63.55 -33.51 -2.40
CA MET A 1 62.80 -32.25 -2.17
C MET A 1 61.46 -32.34 -2.89
N LYS A 2 60.37 -32.56 -2.16
CA LYS A 2 58.99 -32.61 -2.71
C LYS A 2 58.39 -31.22 -2.69
N LYS A 3 58.06 -30.66 -3.87
CA LYS A 3 57.35 -29.40 -3.99
C LYS A 3 55.85 -29.63 -3.76
N ILE A 4 55.32 -29.03 -2.70
CA ILE A 4 53.87 -28.99 -2.42
C ILE A 4 53.31 -27.79 -3.21
N VAL A 5 52.44 -28.07 -4.17
CA VAL A 5 51.68 -27.06 -4.90
C VAL A 5 50.38 -26.85 -4.13
N LEU A 6 50.21 -25.68 -3.50
CA LEU A 6 48.98 -25.28 -2.83
C LEU A 6 48.05 -24.69 -3.90
N ILE A 7 46.99 -25.43 -4.25
CA ILE A 7 45.93 -24.92 -5.14
C ILE A 7 44.92 -24.22 -4.25
N GLY A 8 44.96 -22.89 -4.23
CA GLY A 8 43.94 -22.08 -3.55
C GLY A 8 42.68 -22.06 -4.39
N THR A 9 41.62 -22.67 -3.89
CA THR A 9 40.27 -22.58 -4.45
C THR A 9 39.69 -21.22 -4.11
N MET A 10 39.63 -20.33 -5.08
CA MET A 10 38.99 -19.01 -4.96
C MET A 10 37.49 -19.20 -5.15
N THR A 11 36.71 -19.21 -4.05
CA THR A 11 35.26 -19.24 -4.09
C THR A 11 34.76 -17.86 -4.52
N VAL A 12 34.34 -17.74 -5.78
CA VAL A 12 33.67 -16.53 -6.28
C VAL A 12 32.24 -16.55 -5.74
N LEU A 13 31.98 -15.76 -4.71
CA LEU A 13 30.60 -15.44 -4.30
C LEU A 13 29.99 -14.53 -5.37
N THR A 14 29.19 -15.09 -6.26
CA THR A 14 28.31 -14.32 -7.14
C THR A 14 27.19 -13.74 -6.30
N LEU A 15 27.31 -12.46 -5.92
CA LEU A 15 26.20 -11.66 -5.43
C LEU A 15 25.20 -11.49 -6.58
N VAL A 16 24.15 -12.28 -6.58
CA VAL A 16 23.00 -12.04 -7.47
C VAL A 16 22.28 -10.81 -6.93
N ALA A 17 22.62 -9.64 -7.47
CA ALA A 17 21.84 -8.43 -7.25
C ALA A 17 20.46 -8.63 -7.90
N TYR A 18 19.45 -8.98 -7.10
CA TYR A 18 18.07 -8.90 -7.57
C TYR A 18 17.75 -7.44 -7.87
N ALA A 19 17.43 -7.16 -9.14
CA ALA A 19 17.00 -5.84 -9.54
C ALA A 19 15.83 -5.39 -8.64
N GLN A 20 16.03 -4.29 -7.93
CA GLN A 20 15.06 -3.70 -7.05
C GLN A 20 14.00 -2.98 -7.91
N ASN A 21 12.82 -3.59 -8.05
CA ASN A 21 11.71 -2.95 -8.73
C ASN A 21 10.96 -2.08 -7.71
N VAL A 22 11.18 -0.77 -7.78
CA VAL A 22 10.47 0.22 -6.95
C VAL A 22 9.66 1.12 -7.87
N THR A 23 8.37 1.20 -7.65
CA THR A 23 7.50 2.23 -8.23
C THR A 23 7.32 3.32 -7.19
N ARG A 24 7.69 4.54 -7.54
CA ARG A 24 7.65 5.76 -6.72
C ARG A 24 6.88 6.84 -7.46
N ASP A 25 6.79 8.00 -6.85
CA ASP A 25 6.24 9.22 -7.46
C ASP A 25 4.84 9.04 -8.06
N MET A 26 4.00 8.26 -7.37
CA MET A 26 2.64 7.97 -7.85
C MET A 26 1.75 9.21 -7.94
N LEU A 27 2.21 10.33 -7.41
CA LEU A 27 1.55 11.65 -7.51
C LEU A 27 2.41 12.66 -8.29
N ASN A 28 3.39 12.18 -9.06
CA ASN A 28 4.21 13.06 -9.89
C ASN A 28 3.35 13.82 -10.91
N GLY A 29 3.66 15.11 -11.09
CA GLY A 29 2.94 16.01 -12.00
C GLY A 29 1.60 16.52 -11.48
N TYR A 30 1.19 16.14 -10.26
CA TYR A 30 0.06 16.76 -9.60
C TYR A 30 0.48 18.00 -8.80
N LYS A 31 -0.44 18.96 -8.71
CA LYS A 31 -0.31 20.18 -7.90
C LYS A 31 -1.36 20.20 -6.80
N GLU A 32 -1.08 20.87 -5.69
CA GLU A 32 -2.05 21.09 -4.61
C GLU A 32 -3.36 21.67 -5.18
N GLY A 33 -4.48 21.09 -4.80
CA GLY A 33 -5.82 21.43 -5.28
C GLY A 33 -6.28 20.65 -6.53
N ASP A 34 -5.39 19.99 -7.26
CA ASP A 34 -5.79 19.15 -8.39
C ASP A 34 -6.75 18.04 -7.96
N LYS A 35 -7.62 17.61 -8.87
CA LYS A 35 -8.37 16.35 -8.68
C LYS A 35 -7.43 15.18 -8.88
N LEU A 36 -7.51 14.19 -7.98
CA LEU A 36 -6.72 12.96 -8.07
C LEU A 36 -7.01 12.18 -9.36
N GLU A 37 -8.28 12.01 -9.66
CA GLU A 37 -8.70 11.17 -10.77
C GLU A 37 -8.63 11.93 -12.09
N LYS A 38 -7.82 11.44 -13.03
CA LYS A 38 -7.72 12.00 -14.39
C LYS A 38 -8.92 11.61 -15.25
N SER A 39 -9.49 10.42 -15.01
CA SER A 39 -10.70 9.92 -15.65
C SER A 39 -11.38 8.88 -14.75
N VAL A 40 -12.53 8.35 -15.19
CA VAL A 40 -13.20 7.20 -14.54
C VAL A 40 -13.20 6.04 -15.53
N TYR A 41 -12.71 4.88 -15.12
CA TYR A 41 -12.68 3.71 -15.98
C TYR A 41 -14.07 3.20 -16.37
N SER A 42 -14.24 2.82 -17.63
CA SER A 42 -15.32 2.00 -18.14
C SER A 42 -14.82 0.59 -18.53
N LYS A 43 -15.70 -0.26 -19.05
CA LYS A 43 -15.30 -1.60 -19.53
C LYS A 43 -14.39 -1.51 -20.76
N GLU A 44 -14.65 -0.55 -21.61
CA GLU A 44 -14.01 -0.37 -22.91
C GLU A 44 -12.70 0.42 -22.82
N ASP A 45 -12.44 1.09 -21.69
CA ASP A 45 -11.25 1.91 -21.55
C ASP A 45 -9.97 1.10 -21.69
N PRO A 46 -8.99 1.60 -22.44
CA PRO A 46 -7.65 1.02 -22.45
C PRO A 46 -7.00 1.16 -21.06
N ILE A 47 -5.97 0.36 -20.81
CA ILE A 47 -5.18 0.46 -19.58
C ILE A 47 -4.44 1.80 -19.58
N GLN A 48 -4.70 2.60 -18.56
CA GLN A 48 -3.98 3.86 -18.31
C GLN A 48 -2.99 3.60 -17.17
N GLN A 49 -1.75 3.35 -17.56
CA GLN A 49 -0.69 2.98 -16.62
C GLN A 49 -0.14 4.21 -15.90
N ASN A 50 0.32 4.01 -14.66
CA ASN A 50 1.02 5.02 -13.85
C ASN A 50 0.20 6.30 -13.62
N MET A 51 -1.11 6.16 -13.48
CA MET A 51 -1.98 7.29 -13.12
C MET A 51 -3.15 6.85 -12.24
N TRP A 52 -3.70 7.81 -11.52
CA TRP A 52 -4.90 7.63 -10.72
C TRP A 52 -6.16 7.88 -11.57
N CYS A 53 -7.08 6.94 -11.49
CA CYS A 53 -8.39 7.04 -12.13
C CYS A 53 -9.49 6.64 -11.15
N GLY A 54 -10.71 7.07 -11.41
CA GLY A 54 -11.89 6.51 -10.74
C GLY A 54 -12.03 5.03 -11.10
N ALA A 55 -12.15 4.15 -10.10
CA ALA A 55 -12.27 2.71 -10.33
C ALA A 55 -13.58 2.38 -11.06
N PHE A 56 -13.55 1.37 -11.91
CA PHE A 56 -14.73 0.91 -12.66
C PHE A 56 -15.93 0.53 -11.75
N SER A 57 -15.65 -0.04 -10.58
CA SER A 57 -16.69 -0.40 -9.60
C SER A 57 -17.22 0.77 -8.77
N ALA A 58 -16.58 1.93 -8.89
CA ALA A 58 -16.95 3.11 -8.14
C ALA A 58 -18.11 3.84 -8.82
N LYS A 59 -19.33 3.40 -8.56
CA LYS A 59 -20.46 4.29 -8.80
C LYS A 59 -20.29 5.50 -7.88
N PRO A 60 -20.21 6.73 -8.39
CA PRO A 60 -20.09 7.91 -7.55
C PRO A 60 -21.44 8.13 -6.83
N ASN A 61 -21.58 7.60 -5.64
CA ASN A 61 -22.76 7.85 -4.78
C ASN A 61 -22.71 9.28 -4.20
N GLY A 62 -22.48 10.28 -5.05
CA GLY A 62 -22.32 11.66 -4.67
C GLY A 62 -20.95 12.02 -4.05
N ALA A 63 -20.05 11.04 -3.84
CA ALA A 63 -18.73 11.29 -3.31
C ALA A 63 -17.80 11.90 -4.37
N PRO A 64 -17.13 13.03 -4.08
CA PRO A 64 -16.23 13.69 -5.01
C PRO A 64 -14.91 12.89 -5.22
N SER A 65 -14.22 13.19 -6.32
CA SER A 65 -12.82 12.80 -6.47
C SER A 65 -12.00 13.41 -5.34
N PRO A 66 -11.08 12.66 -4.72
CA PRO A 66 -10.11 13.23 -3.80
C PRO A 66 -9.31 14.35 -4.48
N THR A 67 -8.79 15.27 -3.67
CA THR A 67 -7.93 16.35 -4.16
C THR A 67 -6.49 16.14 -3.70
N ILE A 68 -5.56 16.82 -4.34
CA ILE A 68 -4.16 16.79 -3.96
C ILE A 68 -3.92 17.79 -2.83
N GLY A 69 -3.22 17.35 -1.81
CA GLY A 69 -2.85 18.12 -0.63
C GLY A 69 -1.35 18.25 -0.44
N LYS A 70 -0.97 18.81 0.71
CA LYS A 70 0.42 19.01 1.09
C LYS A 70 1.15 17.69 1.34
N GLU A 71 2.46 17.74 1.24
CA GLU A 71 3.34 16.64 1.59
C GLU A 71 3.13 16.17 3.04
N LEU A 72 3.20 14.85 3.24
CA LEU A 72 3.33 14.23 4.55
C LEU A 72 4.81 13.97 4.83
N VAL A 73 5.20 14.13 6.08
CA VAL A 73 6.58 13.91 6.53
C VAL A 73 6.59 12.82 7.60
N TYR A 74 7.56 11.91 7.48
CA TYR A 74 7.85 10.88 8.46
C TYR A 74 9.36 10.71 8.55
N ASP A 75 9.90 10.73 9.79
CA ASP A 75 11.35 10.69 10.00
C ASP A 75 11.96 9.39 9.45
N GLY A 76 13.06 9.54 8.70
CA GLY A 76 13.73 8.42 8.06
C GLY A 76 13.04 7.83 6.82
N TYR A 77 11.85 8.29 6.44
CA TYR A 77 11.17 7.87 5.21
C TYR A 77 11.32 8.94 4.12
N HIS A 78 12.10 8.64 3.09
CA HIS A 78 12.61 9.64 2.14
C HIS A 78 11.74 9.82 0.88
N GLU A 79 10.60 9.15 0.77
CA GLU A 79 9.67 9.44 -0.33
C GLU A 79 9.09 10.84 -0.15
N LYS A 80 9.22 11.66 -1.19
CA LYS A 80 8.72 13.04 -1.21
C LYS A 80 7.58 13.19 -2.19
N GLY A 81 6.79 14.24 -2.03
CA GLY A 81 5.72 14.57 -2.94
C GLY A 81 4.42 14.92 -2.23
N PRO A 82 3.42 15.37 -3.00
CA PRO A 82 2.14 15.75 -2.42
C PRO A 82 1.40 14.54 -1.86
N SER A 83 0.37 14.80 -1.07
CA SER A 83 -0.55 13.78 -0.56
C SER A 83 -1.89 13.86 -1.27
N ILE A 84 -2.75 12.91 -0.99
CA ILE A 84 -4.16 12.89 -1.36
C ILE A 84 -4.96 13.34 -0.15
N ASN A 85 -5.70 14.44 -0.25
CA ASN A 85 -6.72 14.83 0.72
C ASN A 85 -7.95 13.95 0.53
N PHE A 86 -8.51 13.44 1.61
CA PHE A 86 -9.72 12.63 1.56
C PHE A 86 -10.75 13.03 2.62
N GLY A 87 -12.01 12.65 2.36
CA GLY A 87 -13.15 12.96 3.22
C GLY A 87 -13.67 14.38 3.02
N GLY A 88 -14.35 14.90 4.05
CA GLY A 88 -14.88 16.27 4.02
C GLY A 88 -16.17 16.43 3.19
N PHE A 89 -16.89 15.36 2.89
CA PHE A 89 -18.17 15.36 2.20
C PHE A 89 -19.25 14.60 3.01
N GLU A 90 -20.51 14.82 2.70
CA GLU A 90 -21.62 14.40 3.59
C GLU A 90 -21.84 12.90 3.66
N LYS A 91 -21.80 12.18 2.53
CA LYS A 91 -22.14 10.75 2.49
C LYS A 91 -21.48 9.99 1.36
N GLY A 92 -21.41 8.67 1.52
CA GLY A 92 -20.96 7.75 0.50
C GLY A 92 -19.46 7.47 0.56
N ALA A 93 -18.98 6.84 -0.48
CA ALA A 93 -17.58 6.55 -0.69
C ALA A 93 -17.27 6.55 -2.19
N ARG A 94 -16.01 6.88 -2.52
CA ARG A 94 -15.49 6.80 -3.89
C ARG A 94 -14.22 5.97 -3.93
N PHE A 95 -14.11 5.16 -4.96
CA PHE A 95 -12.92 4.37 -5.19
C PHE A 95 -12.08 4.99 -6.29
N SER A 96 -10.82 5.21 -5.99
CA SER A 96 -9.78 5.54 -6.97
C SER A 96 -8.82 4.37 -7.10
N VAL A 97 -8.18 4.23 -8.23
CA VAL A 97 -7.17 3.21 -8.48
C VAL A 97 -5.98 3.81 -9.20
N TYR A 98 -4.78 3.48 -8.72
CA TYR A 98 -3.53 3.67 -9.43
C TYR A 98 -3.21 2.40 -10.19
N SER A 99 -3.10 2.48 -11.51
CA SER A 99 -2.84 1.32 -12.34
C SER A 99 -1.36 1.01 -12.37
N LEU A 100 -0.98 -0.11 -11.77
CA LEU A 100 0.35 -0.69 -11.89
C LEU A 100 0.44 -1.44 -13.21
N THR A 101 1.60 -1.36 -13.85
CA THR A 101 1.82 -2.13 -15.06
C THR A 101 2.35 -3.49 -14.74
N ASP A 102 1.73 -4.50 -15.27
CA ASP A 102 2.36 -5.67 -15.84
C ASP A 102 1.28 -6.60 -16.40
N GLY A 103 1.58 -7.33 -17.42
CA GLY A 103 0.69 -8.32 -18.02
C GLY A 103 0.63 -9.65 -17.24
N LYS A 104 1.24 -9.77 -16.05
CA LYS A 104 1.32 -11.02 -15.31
C LYS A 104 -0.05 -11.41 -14.75
N LYS A 105 -0.41 -12.69 -14.91
CA LYS A 105 -1.68 -13.22 -14.38
C LYS A 105 -1.56 -13.71 -12.95
N ASN A 106 -0.43 -14.32 -12.60
CA ASN A 106 -0.19 -14.93 -11.30
C ASN A 106 0.77 -14.10 -10.46
N GLY A 107 0.44 -13.90 -9.21
CA GLY A 107 1.32 -13.29 -8.22
C GLY A 107 2.39 -14.27 -7.75
N ARG A 108 3.57 -13.76 -7.44
CA ARG A 108 4.69 -14.55 -6.93
C ARG A 108 5.65 -13.69 -6.12
N GLY A 109 6.44 -14.35 -5.29
CA GLY A 109 7.42 -13.68 -4.43
C GLY A 109 6.78 -12.86 -3.34
N THR A 110 7.45 -11.82 -2.94
CA THR A 110 6.98 -10.89 -1.93
C THR A 110 6.79 -9.50 -2.55
N LEU A 111 5.74 -8.81 -2.16
CA LEU A 111 5.44 -7.45 -2.59
C LEU A 111 5.11 -6.58 -1.38
N TYR A 112 5.50 -5.32 -1.44
CA TYR A 112 5.27 -4.33 -0.38
C TYR A 112 4.61 -3.08 -0.96
N LEU A 113 3.62 -2.58 -0.26
CA LEU A 113 3.07 -1.24 -0.44
C LEU A 113 3.34 -0.43 0.82
N ALA A 114 4.16 0.60 0.71
CA ALA A 114 4.35 1.57 1.78
C ALA A 114 3.63 2.88 1.45
N CYS A 115 3.09 3.53 2.47
CA CYS A 115 2.48 4.86 2.35
C CYS A 115 2.47 5.58 3.70
N LEU A 116 2.46 6.90 3.66
CA LEU A 116 2.18 7.73 4.84
C LEU A 116 0.69 8.05 4.91
N VAL A 117 0.14 8.05 6.10
CA VAL A 117 -1.25 8.43 6.35
C VAL A 117 -1.38 9.27 7.63
N ASN A 118 -2.26 10.27 7.58
CA ASN A 118 -2.65 11.05 8.74
C ASN A 118 -4.18 11.18 8.74
N PHE A 119 -4.83 10.79 9.83
CA PHE A 119 -6.26 10.95 10.02
C PHE A 119 -6.53 12.13 10.95
N SER A 120 -7.09 13.22 10.43
CA SER A 120 -7.52 14.38 11.23
C SER A 120 -8.96 14.25 11.73
N LYS A 121 -9.76 13.35 11.12
CA LYS A 121 -11.11 12.98 11.59
C LYS A 121 -11.43 11.54 11.20
N LEU A 122 -11.87 10.77 12.18
CA LEU A 122 -12.47 9.45 11.96
C LEU A 122 -13.85 9.42 12.63
N GLY A 123 -14.86 8.99 11.87
CA GLY A 123 -16.18 8.74 12.42
C GLY A 123 -16.17 7.60 13.44
N LEU A 124 -17.10 7.65 14.36
CA LEU A 124 -17.37 6.52 15.25
C LEU A 124 -17.92 5.36 14.41
N GLY A 125 -17.36 4.18 14.59
CA GLY A 125 -17.76 2.99 13.85
C GLY A 125 -16.69 1.90 13.89
N GLY A 126 -17.03 0.74 13.32
CA GLY A 126 -16.12 -0.39 13.21
C GLY A 126 -15.01 -0.15 12.17
N MET A 127 -14.09 -1.10 12.09
CA MET A 127 -13.01 -1.13 11.13
C MET A 127 -13.50 -0.96 9.69
N ALA A 128 -13.00 0.03 8.98
CA ALA A 128 -13.30 0.26 7.58
C ALA A 128 -12.02 0.40 6.73
N ASP A 129 -12.04 -0.22 5.56
CA ASP A 129 -10.92 -0.18 4.61
C ASP A 129 -10.78 1.21 3.98
N PHE A 130 -9.54 1.62 3.74
CA PHE A 130 -9.24 2.88 3.06
C PHE A 130 -8.21 2.73 1.94
N ILE A 131 -7.30 1.77 2.04
CA ILE A 131 -6.34 1.45 0.98
C ILE A 131 -6.24 -0.05 0.80
N GLY A 132 -5.98 -0.50 -0.42
CA GLY A 132 -5.83 -1.90 -0.73
C GLY A 132 -5.14 -2.15 -2.06
N VAL A 133 -5.01 -3.42 -2.40
CA VAL A 133 -4.39 -3.87 -3.63
C VAL A 133 -5.30 -4.82 -4.40
N SER A 134 -5.38 -4.61 -5.71
CA SER A 134 -6.33 -5.28 -6.58
C SER A 134 -5.62 -6.06 -7.71
N PRO A 135 -6.16 -7.22 -8.12
CA PRO A 135 -5.70 -7.90 -9.33
C PRO A 135 -6.21 -7.21 -10.61
N SER A 136 -7.02 -6.17 -10.49
CA SER A 136 -7.55 -5.39 -11.60
C SER A 136 -6.91 -4.02 -11.66
N PHE A 137 -6.38 -3.64 -12.80
CA PHE A 137 -5.88 -2.28 -13.05
C PHE A 137 -7.00 -1.22 -13.10
N LYS A 138 -8.25 -1.62 -13.21
CA LYS A 138 -9.44 -0.76 -13.13
C LYS A 138 -10.06 -0.71 -11.73
N GLY A 139 -9.44 -1.34 -10.75
CA GLY A 139 -9.94 -1.46 -9.37
C GLY A 139 -10.98 -2.57 -9.19
N GLY A 140 -11.44 -2.74 -7.95
CA GLY A 140 -12.38 -3.78 -7.55
C GLY A 140 -11.69 -5.10 -7.15
N SER A 141 -12.43 -5.93 -6.41
CA SER A 141 -12.00 -7.27 -5.97
C SER A 141 -10.63 -7.29 -5.27
N ASN A 142 -10.40 -6.35 -4.33
CA ASN A 142 -9.14 -6.27 -3.61
C ASN A 142 -8.75 -7.61 -3.00
N ARG A 143 -7.47 -7.93 -3.05
CA ARG A 143 -6.89 -9.13 -2.42
C ARG A 143 -6.51 -8.87 -0.99
N ALA A 144 -5.98 -7.67 -0.72
CA ALA A 144 -5.67 -7.21 0.62
C ALA A 144 -6.12 -5.76 0.79
N ASN A 145 -6.48 -5.40 2.02
CA ASN A 145 -6.81 -4.03 2.40
C ASN A 145 -6.20 -3.71 3.75
N ILE A 146 -5.90 -2.43 3.96
CA ILE A 146 -5.65 -1.86 5.28
C ILE A 146 -6.92 -1.19 5.75
N TYR A 147 -7.25 -1.43 7.01
CA TYR A 147 -8.41 -0.91 7.72
C TYR A 147 -7.97 0.04 8.82
N VAL A 148 -8.87 0.92 9.21
CA VAL A 148 -8.70 1.79 10.36
C VAL A 148 -10.01 1.91 11.12
N ALA A 149 -9.93 2.04 12.44
CA ALA A 149 -11.03 2.43 13.32
C ALA A 149 -10.54 3.41 14.35
N ARG A 150 -11.43 4.29 14.81
CA ARG A 150 -11.17 5.12 15.98
C ARG A 150 -11.29 4.27 17.24
N GLU A 151 -10.34 4.46 18.16
CA GLU A 151 -10.27 3.80 19.45
C GLU A 151 -10.21 4.87 20.55
N GLY A 152 -11.36 5.17 21.17
CA GLY A 152 -11.46 6.27 22.12
C GLY A 152 -11.37 7.66 21.48
N SER A 153 -10.80 8.63 22.20
CA SER A 153 -10.72 10.04 21.78
C SER A 153 -9.48 10.37 20.95
N ASP A 154 -8.36 9.76 21.28
CA ASP A 154 -7.01 10.12 20.82
C ASP A 154 -6.21 8.96 20.18
N ARG A 155 -6.84 7.80 20.03
CA ARG A 155 -6.22 6.59 19.48
C ARG A 155 -6.94 6.07 18.26
N ILE A 156 -6.19 5.39 17.42
CA ILE A 156 -6.67 4.62 16.27
C ILE A 156 -6.11 3.21 16.30
N ARG A 157 -6.81 2.28 15.71
CA ARG A 157 -6.39 0.91 15.51
C ARG A 157 -6.36 0.62 14.02
N PHE A 158 -5.31 -0.02 13.54
CA PHE A 158 -5.24 -0.51 12.17
C PHE A 158 -5.59 -1.99 12.10
N GLY A 159 -5.90 -2.45 10.91
CA GLY A 159 -6.11 -3.85 10.59
C GLY A 159 -5.77 -4.16 9.15
N VAL A 160 -5.65 -5.44 8.86
CA VAL A 160 -5.30 -5.94 7.54
C VAL A 160 -6.24 -7.06 7.13
N SER A 161 -6.46 -7.23 5.84
CA SER A 161 -7.21 -8.39 5.33
C SER A 161 -6.50 -9.11 4.21
N LEU A 162 -6.81 -10.40 4.10
CA LEU A 162 -6.63 -11.21 2.90
C LEU A 162 -8.02 -11.72 2.50
N LEU A 163 -8.57 -11.14 1.43
CA LEU A 163 -9.97 -11.36 1.03
C LEU A 163 -10.94 -11.09 2.20
N LYS A 164 -11.66 -12.14 2.65
CA LYS A 164 -12.62 -12.05 3.77
C LYS A 164 -12.00 -12.23 5.15
N LEU A 165 -10.77 -12.75 5.22
CA LEU A 165 -10.05 -12.93 6.49
C LEU A 165 -9.49 -11.59 6.96
N ARG A 166 -9.49 -11.34 8.27
CA ARG A 166 -9.04 -10.08 8.86
C ARG A 166 -8.27 -10.30 10.15
N ALA A 167 -7.30 -9.43 10.40
CA ALA A 167 -6.60 -9.28 11.67
C ALA A 167 -6.44 -7.79 11.99
N ASN A 168 -6.48 -7.46 13.26
CA ASN A 168 -6.24 -6.10 13.75
C ASN A 168 -4.90 -6.06 14.47
N THR A 169 -4.28 -4.87 14.52
CA THR A 169 -3.11 -4.65 15.36
C THR A 169 -3.49 -4.81 16.84
N GLU A 170 -2.61 -5.40 17.63
CA GLU A 170 -2.77 -5.47 19.09
C GLU A 170 -2.66 -4.06 19.69
N MET A 171 -1.67 -3.30 19.22
CA MET A 171 -1.43 -1.93 19.64
C MET A 171 -2.41 -0.95 19.01
N THR A 172 -2.58 0.18 19.65
CA THR A 172 -3.25 1.37 19.12
C THR A 172 -2.24 2.49 18.91
N TYR A 173 -2.54 3.38 17.97
CA TYR A 173 -1.64 4.44 17.51
C TYR A 173 -2.24 5.81 17.79
N GLU A 174 -1.42 6.84 17.73
CA GLU A 174 -1.82 8.21 18.01
C GLU A 174 -2.70 8.79 16.90
N TYR A 175 -3.82 9.33 17.28
CA TYR A 175 -4.73 10.01 16.35
C TYR A 175 -4.19 11.39 15.96
N GLY A 176 -4.36 11.77 14.69
CA GLY A 176 -3.87 13.06 14.18
C GLY A 176 -2.36 13.11 13.87
N LYS A 177 -1.63 12.00 14.06
CA LYS A 177 -0.22 11.86 13.74
C LYS A 177 -0.03 11.21 12.37
N THR A 178 1.08 11.50 11.71
CA THR A 178 1.47 10.80 10.48
C THR A 178 2.07 9.45 10.83
N HIS A 179 1.54 8.40 10.22
CA HIS A 179 1.99 7.01 10.38
C HIS A 179 2.53 6.47 9.06
N LEU A 180 3.61 5.70 9.13
CA LEU A 180 4.09 4.88 8.02
C LEU A 180 3.42 3.51 8.10
N LEU A 181 2.70 3.15 7.05
CA LEU A 181 2.09 1.84 6.90
C LEU A 181 2.82 1.04 5.81
N VAL A 182 3.16 -0.20 6.12
CA VAL A 182 3.76 -1.13 5.17
C VAL A 182 2.91 -2.39 5.09
N LEU A 183 2.23 -2.58 3.97
CA LEU A 183 1.49 -3.80 3.64
C LEU A 183 2.43 -4.75 2.89
N LYS A 184 2.61 -5.97 3.42
CA LYS A 184 3.39 -7.05 2.79
C LYS A 184 2.45 -8.13 2.26
N LEU A 185 2.65 -8.56 1.03
CA LEU A 185 2.00 -9.74 0.44
C LEU A 185 3.08 -10.79 0.19
N ASP A 186 2.99 -11.92 0.88
CA ASP A 186 3.89 -13.06 0.72
C ASP A 186 3.14 -14.22 0.05
N TYR A 187 3.38 -14.38 -1.24
CA TYR A 187 2.73 -15.42 -2.04
C TYR A 187 3.23 -16.82 -1.72
N SER A 188 4.48 -16.95 -1.28
CA SER A 188 5.07 -18.25 -0.95
C SER A 188 4.50 -18.83 0.33
N ASN A 189 4.33 -17.97 1.34
CA ASN A 189 3.79 -18.35 2.64
C ASN A 189 2.29 -18.07 2.79
N GLN A 190 1.65 -17.55 1.73
CA GLN A 190 0.21 -17.23 1.72
C GLN A 190 -0.19 -16.26 2.85
N LYS A 191 0.66 -15.25 3.15
CA LYS A 191 0.47 -14.31 4.24
C LYS A 191 0.32 -12.89 3.74
N VAL A 192 -0.51 -12.13 4.44
CA VAL A 192 -0.60 -10.67 4.32
C VAL A 192 -0.30 -10.09 5.68
N SER A 193 0.70 -9.21 5.75
CA SER A 193 1.17 -8.60 6.99
C SER A 193 1.07 -7.08 6.90
N LEU A 194 0.83 -6.44 8.04
CA LEU A 194 0.85 -5.00 8.20
C LEU A 194 1.89 -4.63 9.24
N PHE A 195 2.77 -3.71 8.88
CA PHE A 195 3.69 -3.03 9.80
C PHE A 195 3.25 -1.58 9.92
N VAL A 196 3.20 -1.07 11.14
CA VAL A 196 2.82 0.31 11.46
C VAL A 196 3.98 0.97 12.18
N ASP A 197 4.45 2.08 11.64
CA ASP A 197 5.61 2.81 12.15
C ASP A 197 6.85 1.93 12.40
N PRO A 198 7.23 1.06 11.43
CA PRO A 198 8.39 0.21 11.62
C PRO A 198 9.67 1.05 11.73
N GLU A 199 10.63 0.58 12.52
CA GLU A 199 11.95 1.19 12.55
C GLU A 199 12.63 1.04 11.19
N LEU A 200 13.07 2.16 10.64
CA LEU A 200 13.69 2.23 9.31
C LEU A 200 15.21 2.05 9.43
N GLY A 201 15.82 1.46 8.40
CA GLY A 201 17.28 1.29 8.32
C GLY A 201 17.86 0.00 8.90
N ILE A 202 17.07 -0.79 9.64
CA ILE A 202 17.54 -2.05 10.26
C ILE A 202 17.06 -3.33 9.57
N GLY A 203 16.39 -3.21 8.44
CA GLY A 203 15.80 -4.34 7.73
C GLY A 203 14.33 -4.56 8.05
N GLU A 204 13.75 -5.66 7.57
CA GLU A 204 12.36 -6.02 7.84
C GLU A 204 12.23 -6.48 9.31
N PRO A 205 11.27 -5.93 10.08
CA PRO A 205 11.01 -6.41 11.45
C PRO A 205 10.61 -7.91 11.45
N GLU A 206 11.07 -8.65 12.43
CA GLU A 206 10.73 -10.07 12.58
C GLU A 206 9.23 -10.30 12.83
N LYS A 207 8.58 -9.38 13.55
CA LYS A 207 7.15 -9.45 13.88
C LYS A 207 6.39 -8.29 13.24
N ALA A 208 5.34 -8.61 12.49
CA ALA A 208 4.40 -7.63 12.00
C ALA A 208 3.34 -7.29 13.06
N ASP A 209 2.74 -6.11 12.98
CA ASP A 209 1.71 -5.64 13.92
C ASP A 209 0.36 -6.36 13.71
N ALA A 210 0.08 -6.82 12.50
CA ALA A 210 -1.05 -7.69 12.20
C ALA A 210 -0.72 -8.63 11.04
N VAL A 211 -1.18 -9.87 11.11
CA VAL A 211 -0.94 -10.91 10.09
C VAL A 211 -2.22 -11.67 9.81
N VAL A 212 -2.47 -11.92 8.53
CA VAL A 212 -3.53 -12.82 8.06
C VAL A 212 -2.90 -13.92 7.22
N GLU A 213 -3.18 -15.16 7.56
CA GLU A 213 -2.76 -16.33 6.79
C GLU A 213 -3.90 -16.83 5.90
N GLY A 214 -3.58 -17.08 4.65
CA GLY A 214 -4.53 -17.62 3.67
C GLY A 214 -4.83 -19.09 3.97
N THR A 215 -6.11 -19.41 3.85
CA THR A 215 -6.60 -20.78 3.93
C THR A 215 -7.13 -21.24 2.57
N GLU A 216 -7.58 -22.48 2.47
CA GLU A 216 -8.25 -22.93 1.24
C GLU A 216 -9.40 -21.99 0.86
N GLY A 217 -9.43 -21.56 -0.40
CA GLY A 217 -10.40 -20.56 -0.91
C GLY A 217 -10.06 -19.11 -0.63
N THR A 218 -9.06 -18.81 0.21
CA THR A 218 -8.63 -17.41 0.54
C THR A 218 -7.16 -17.15 0.23
N GLN A 219 -6.59 -17.86 -0.73
CA GLN A 219 -5.17 -17.76 -1.08
C GLN A 219 -4.83 -16.55 -1.93
N LEU A 220 -3.60 -16.06 -1.80
CA LEU A 220 -2.97 -15.14 -2.75
C LEU A 220 -2.64 -15.89 -4.05
N LYS A 221 -3.34 -15.62 -5.13
CA LYS A 221 -3.14 -16.31 -6.43
C LYS A 221 -2.82 -15.35 -7.57
N HIS A 222 -3.44 -14.17 -7.57
CA HIS A 222 -3.37 -13.25 -8.68
C HIS A 222 -2.33 -12.17 -8.46
N ALA A 223 -1.62 -11.79 -9.52
CA ALA A 223 -0.75 -10.62 -9.48
C ALA A 223 -1.55 -9.35 -9.13
N ILE A 224 -0.91 -8.44 -8.41
CA ILE A 224 -1.49 -7.13 -8.14
C ILE A 224 -1.25 -6.23 -9.34
N ARG A 225 -2.32 -5.57 -9.78
CA ARG A 225 -2.34 -4.69 -10.96
C ARG A 225 -2.84 -3.28 -10.65
N GLY A 226 -3.32 -3.05 -9.44
CA GLY A 226 -3.77 -1.73 -9.00
C GLY A 226 -3.66 -1.55 -7.49
N ILE A 227 -3.30 -0.34 -7.10
CA ILE A 227 -3.43 0.14 -5.73
C ILE A 227 -4.75 0.90 -5.67
N THR A 228 -5.62 0.53 -4.75
CA THR A 228 -6.96 1.13 -4.62
C THR A 228 -7.03 1.99 -3.38
N PHE A 229 -7.65 3.14 -3.52
CA PHE A 229 -7.93 4.05 -2.43
C PHE A 229 -9.43 4.27 -2.30
N ARG A 230 -9.96 4.20 -1.08
CA ARG A 230 -11.36 4.44 -0.78
C ARG A 230 -11.54 5.73 -0.01
N ASN A 231 -11.97 6.78 -0.70
CA ASN A 231 -12.38 8.04 -0.10
C ASN A 231 -13.75 7.88 0.56
N ARG A 232 -13.84 8.09 1.88
CA ARG A 232 -15.07 7.91 2.68
C ARG A 232 -15.49 9.22 3.35
N ALA A 233 -16.80 9.46 3.39
CA ALA A 233 -17.37 10.65 4.03
C ALA A 233 -17.00 10.82 5.51
N ASN A 234 -16.89 9.70 6.23
CA ASN A 234 -16.63 9.70 7.67
C ASN A 234 -15.17 9.89 8.06
N TYR A 235 -14.27 9.97 7.09
CA TYR A 235 -12.82 10.08 7.29
C TYR A 235 -12.34 11.39 6.69
N ILE A 236 -11.51 12.12 7.43
CA ILE A 236 -10.78 13.26 6.89
C ILE A 236 -9.31 13.05 7.20
N GLY A 237 -8.47 13.28 6.22
CA GLY A 237 -7.03 13.14 6.39
C GLY A 237 -6.28 13.24 5.08
N ASN A 238 -5.05 12.76 5.14
CA ASN A 238 -4.11 12.75 4.03
C ASN A 238 -3.47 11.37 3.90
N ILE A 239 -3.21 10.93 2.66
CA ILE A 239 -2.43 9.74 2.37
C ILE A 239 -1.52 10.03 1.18
N GLY A 240 -0.27 9.58 1.24
CA GLY A 240 0.69 9.87 0.16
C GLY A 240 1.98 9.11 0.30
N ASN A 241 3.01 9.59 -0.42
CA ASN A 241 4.38 9.08 -0.34
C ASN A 241 4.42 7.57 -0.58
N PHE A 242 3.70 7.11 -1.62
CA PHE A 242 3.54 5.70 -1.93
C PHE A 242 4.81 5.09 -2.50
N ARG A 243 5.15 3.88 -2.02
CA ARG A 243 6.15 3.01 -2.64
C ARG A 243 5.57 1.64 -2.87
N TRP A 244 5.81 1.10 -4.05
CA TRP A 244 5.51 -0.27 -4.40
C TRP A 244 6.81 -0.98 -4.79
N THR A 245 7.17 -2.05 -4.07
CA THR A 245 8.45 -2.73 -4.24
C THR A 245 8.34 -4.24 -4.01
N ASN A 246 9.37 -4.98 -4.42
CA ASN A 246 9.46 -6.43 -4.24
C ASN A 246 10.40 -6.85 -3.10
N ASN A 247 10.97 -5.91 -2.37
CA ASN A 247 11.82 -6.19 -1.20
C ASN A 247 11.72 -5.05 -0.17
N TRP A 248 12.07 -5.37 1.07
CA TRP A 248 12.01 -4.41 2.18
C TRP A 248 12.95 -3.21 2.00
N ALA A 249 14.17 -3.45 1.49
CA ALA A 249 15.13 -2.37 1.27
C ALA A 249 14.59 -1.29 0.32
N GLY A 250 13.68 -1.65 -0.60
CA GLY A 250 13.00 -0.69 -1.47
C GLY A 250 12.10 0.30 -0.75
N ILE A 251 11.71 0.03 0.50
CA ILE A 251 10.90 0.95 1.29
C ILE A 251 11.75 2.13 1.76
N THR A 252 12.99 1.87 2.16
CA THR A 252 13.91 2.88 2.69
C THR A 252 14.91 3.41 1.67
N ALA A 253 14.97 2.84 0.46
CA ALA A 253 15.91 3.27 -0.58
C ALA A 253 15.74 4.77 -0.92
N GLN A 254 16.86 5.48 -1.03
CA GLN A 254 16.95 6.87 -1.47
C GLN A 254 16.79 7.00 -2.99
#